data_c3cbbac7d34e5b4adf5239a69080428c
#
_entry.id   c3cbbac7d34e5b4adf5239a69080428c
#
_cell.length_a   1.000
_cell.length_b   1.000
_cell.length_c   1.000
_cell.angle_alpha   90.00
_cell.angle_beta   90.00
_cell.angle_gamma   90.00
#
_symmetry.space_group_name_H-M   'P 1'
#
loop_
_entity.id
_entity.type
_entity.pdbx_description
1 polymer ?
#
loop_
_entity_poly.entity_id
_entity_poly.type
_entity_poly.pdbx_seq_one_letter_code
_entity_poly.pdbx_strand_id
1 'polypeptide(L)'
;MAKYCFIYPLRPLHLYCVFIVKSMSNFKTLFGIEPSSVQKTCVIVPFLVPGLLRELGIASLKKGKLFATANTDTFTFVKAGIGTLFVGDAVLYLQETACQEMIYFGACGLVRETDRLTIGDLVSPAKCSAFESFTDVLLKQTDKITVHYPDQELFQSCLNTEPGYNIQPVTGMSIGSLKCEESYREFFDKRRIDVVDMECSALFSAADYIKRKAIALFYTTDIIGKKSFFDPWEPKDKSRIDYAIQTACSAIQVFCRRQNGSC
;
A
#
# COMPACT_ATOMS: atom_id res chain seq x y z
N MET A 1 39.45 52.31 11.58
CA MET A 1 39.02 51.38 10.47
C MET A 1 39.11 49.94 10.98
N ALA A 2 38.02 49.40 11.44
CA ALA A 2 37.96 48.03 11.95
C ALA A 2 37.44 47.12 10.85
N LYS A 3 38.27 46.15 10.42
CA LYS A 3 37.90 45.09 9.46
C LYS A 3 37.13 44.02 10.19
N TYR A 4 35.85 43.90 9.90
CA TYR A 4 35.04 42.75 10.34
C TYR A 4 35.36 41.57 9.43
N CYS A 5 35.96 40.54 9.99
CA CYS A 5 36.15 39.25 9.36
C CYS A 5 34.89 38.44 9.62
N PHE A 6 34.06 38.20 8.61
CA PHE A 6 32.91 37.28 8.70
C PHE A 6 33.46 35.85 8.63
N ILE A 7 33.48 35.17 9.76
CA ILE A 7 33.69 33.72 9.83
C ILE A 7 32.34 33.07 9.61
N TYR A 8 32.14 32.44 8.44
CA TYR A 8 31.02 31.54 8.22
C TYR A 8 31.23 30.29 9.06
N PRO A 9 30.30 29.89 9.93
CA PRO A 9 30.42 28.61 10.63
C PRO A 9 30.21 27.48 9.62
N LEU A 10 31.24 26.63 9.46
CA LEU A 10 31.17 25.35 8.85
C LEU A 10 30.04 24.55 9.53
N ARG A 11 29.05 24.09 8.74
CA ARG A 11 28.00 23.20 9.24
C ARG A 11 28.68 21.99 9.88
N PRO A 12 28.35 21.62 11.13
CA PRO A 12 28.82 20.38 11.70
C PRO A 12 28.30 19.21 10.86
N LEU A 13 29.18 18.33 10.42
CA LEU A 13 28.85 17.00 9.98
C LEU A 13 28.01 16.38 11.12
N HIS A 14 26.71 16.23 10.91
CA HIS A 14 25.89 15.43 11.81
C HIS A 14 26.40 13.99 11.75
N LEU A 15 27.28 13.67 12.70
CA LEU A 15 27.43 12.30 13.16
C LEU A 15 26.02 11.89 13.63
N TYR A 16 25.30 11.14 12.80
CA TYR A 16 24.16 10.36 13.26
C TYR A 16 24.74 9.29 14.20
N CYS A 17 24.89 9.63 15.48
CA CYS A 17 24.89 8.62 16.52
C CYS A 17 23.56 7.90 16.39
N VAL A 18 23.57 6.73 15.75
CA VAL A 18 22.51 5.76 15.87
C VAL A 18 22.53 5.34 17.33
N PHE A 19 21.81 6.07 18.16
CA PHE A 19 21.37 5.55 19.44
C PHE A 19 20.48 4.36 19.10
N ILE A 20 21.06 3.16 19.12
CA ILE A 20 20.32 1.92 19.32
C ILE A 20 19.80 2.04 20.75
N VAL A 21 18.79 2.87 20.96
CA VAL A 21 17.87 2.69 22.05
C VAL A 21 17.30 1.31 21.78
N LYS A 22 17.66 0.35 22.60
CA LYS A 22 16.99 -0.94 22.70
C LYS A 22 15.59 -0.62 23.23
N SER A 23 14.77 0.01 22.39
CA SER A 23 13.35 0.19 22.58
C SER A 23 12.86 -1.22 22.77
N MET A 24 12.27 -1.50 23.91
CA MET A 24 11.51 -2.75 24.07
C MET A 24 10.49 -2.72 22.94
N SER A 25 10.74 -3.52 21.91
CA SER A 25 9.92 -3.54 20.73
C SER A 25 8.47 -3.80 21.14
N ASN A 26 7.59 -2.88 20.88
CA ASN A 26 6.16 -3.05 21.11
C ASN A 26 5.54 -3.95 20.05
N PHE A 27 6.34 -4.51 19.13
CA PHE A 27 5.89 -5.28 17.98
C PHE A 27 4.88 -6.37 18.36
N LYS A 28 5.24 -7.25 19.32
CA LYS A 28 4.34 -8.31 19.79
C LYS A 28 3.00 -7.77 20.29
N THR A 29 3.04 -6.69 21.05
CA THR A 29 1.83 -6.05 21.59
C THR A 29 0.96 -5.49 20.49
N LEU A 30 1.56 -4.88 19.46
CA LEU A 30 0.86 -4.22 18.36
C LEU A 30 0.36 -5.23 17.32
N PHE A 31 1.13 -6.27 17.01
CA PHE A 31 0.86 -7.24 15.94
C PHE A 31 0.27 -8.58 16.44
N GLY A 32 0.39 -8.90 17.73
CA GLY A 32 -0.09 -10.17 18.30
C GLY A 32 0.82 -11.37 18.05
N ILE A 33 2.00 -11.19 17.43
CA ILE A 33 3.00 -12.23 17.16
C ILE A 33 4.40 -11.71 17.50
N GLU A 34 5.36 -12.62 17.71
CA GLU A 34 6.76 -12.26 17.91
C GLU A 34 7.38 -11.73 16.59
N PRO A 35 8.27 -10.70 16.63
CA PRO A 35 8.95 -10.21 15.44
C PRO A 35 9.77 -11.29 14.73
N SER A 36 10.34 -12.24 15.48
CA SER A 36 11.09 -13.37 14.94
C SER A 36 10.24 -14.39 14.17
N SER A 37 8.92 -14.35 14.32
CA SER A 37 8.00 -15.23 13.59
C SER A 37 7.52 -14.65 12.25
N VAL A 38 7.86 -13.39 11.95
CA VAL A 38 7.50 -12.74 10.69
C VAL A 38 8.36 -13.29 9.56
N GLN A 39 7.72 -13.64 8.46
CA GLN A 39 8.39 -14.21 7.29
C GLN A 39 9.02 -13.12 6.40
N LYS A 40 9.83 -13.57 5.43
CA LYS A 40 10.52 -12.71 4.47
C LYS A 40 9.55 -11.88 3.62
N THR A 41 8.39 -12.44 3.27
CA THR A 41 7.33 -11.76 2.53
C THR A 41 6.15 -11.47 3.45
N CYS A 42 5.64 -10.24 3.42
CA CYS A 42 4.42 -9.83 4.12
C CYS A 42 3.33 -9.42 3.13
N VAL A 43 2.10 -9.88 3.37
CA VAL A 43 0.89 -9.45 2.64
C VAL A 43 0.11 -8.54 3.55
N ILE A 44 -0.03 -7.27 3.18
CA ILE A 44 -0.68 -6.23 3.99
C ILE A 44 -2.02 -5.87 3.37
N VAL A 45 -3.09 -5.85 4.17
CA VAL A 45 -4.42 -5.44 3.73
C VAL A 45 -5.00 -4.38 4.66
N PRO A 46 -5.79 -3.41 4.16
CA PRO A 46 -6.41 -2.41 5.02
C PRO A 46 -7.61 -2.96 5.79
N PHE A 47 -8.40 -3.81 5.16
CA PHE A 47 -9.60 -4.44 5.72
C PHE A 47 -9.81 -5.83 5.15
N LEU A 48 -10.72 -6.58 5.74
CA LEU A 48 -11.09 -7.92 5.27
C LEU A 48 -12.34 -7.82 4.39
N VAL A 49 -12.28 -8.48 3.24
CA VAL A 49 -13.46 -8.75 2.41
C VAL A 49 -13.93 -10.19 2.61
N PRO A 50 -15.21 -10.49 2.35
CA PRO A 50 -15.72 -11.85 2.47
C PRO A 50 -14.89 -12.84 1.64
N GLY A 51 -14.51 -13.95 2.24
CA GLY A 51 -13.72 -15.00 1.58
C GLY A 51 -12.21 -14.79 1.53
N LEU A 52 -11.69 -13.58 1.72
CA LEU A 52 -10.25 -13.27 1.57
C LEU A 52 -9.34 -14.24 2.35
N LEU A 53 -9.62 -14.44 3.62
CA LEU A 53 -8.79 -15.32 4.47
C LEU A 53 -8.80 -16.76 3.96
N ARG A 54 -9.98 -17.25 3.53
CA ARG A 54 -10.14 -18.60 2.96
C ARG A 54 -9.33 -18.74 1.67
N GLU A 55 -9.44 -17.78 0.75
CA GLU A 55 -8.70 -17.79 -0.53
C GLU A 55 -7.18 -17.75 -0.30
N LEU A 56 -6.71 -17.07 0.76
CA LEU A 56 -5.30 -17.02 1.14
C LEU A 56 -4.85 -18.20 2.02
N GLY A 57 -5.75 -19.15 2.36
CA GLY A 57 -5.43 -20.31 3.20
C GLY A 57 -5.23 -19.97 4.69
N ILE A 58 -5.84 -18.87 5.16
CA ILE A 58 -5.70 -18.39 6.54
C ILE A 58 -6.91 -18.81 7.37
N ALA A 59 -6.68 -19.66 8.38
CA ALA A 59 -7.74 -20.16 9.24
C ALA A 59 -8.20 -19.13 10.30
N SER A 60 -7.28 -18.37 10.86
CA SER A 60 -7.59 -17.39 11.92
C SER A 60 -6.51 -16.31 12.03
N LEU A 61 -6.88 -15.16 12.60
CA LEU A 61 -5.96 -14.07 12.88
C LEU A 61 -5.64 -13.97 14.37
N LYS A 62 -4.37 -13.76 14.69
CA LYS A 62 -3.92 -13.31 16.01
C LYS A 62 -4.08 -11.80 16.08
N LYS A 63 -4.80 -11.32 17.10
CA LYS A 63 -5.07 -9.90 17.30
C LYS A 63 -3.99 -9.27 18.17
N GLY A 64 -3.34 -8.24 17.67
CA GLY A 64 -2.59 -7.26 18.44
C GLY A 64 -3.46 -6.06 18.82
N LYS A 65 -2.87 -5.05 19.44
CA LYS A 65 -3.58 -3.81 19.80
C LYS A 65 -3.95 -2.94 18.60
N LEU A 66 -3.13 -2.93 17.55
CA LEU A 66 -3.38 -2.15 16.33
C LEU A 66 -3.63 -3.04 15.11
N PHE A 67 -2.87 -4.11 14.97
CA PHE A 67 -2.86 -4.96 13.78
C PHE A 67 -3.36 -6.36 14.12
N ALA A 68 -3.81 -7.09 13.10
CA ALA A 68 -4.10 -8.51 13.25
C ALA A 68 -3.29 -9.31 12.22
N THR A 69 -2.72 -10.44 12.61
CA THR A 69 -1.74 -11.16 11.80
C THR A 69 -2.03 -12.65 11.72
N ALA A 70 -1.51 -13.28 10.68
CA ALA A 70 -1.41 -14.73 10.56
C ALA A 70 -0.14 -15.11 9.82
N ASN A 71 0.43 -16.26 10.10
CA ASN A 71 1.47 -16.86 9.28
C ASN A 71 0.88 -17.98 8.45
N THR A 72 1.27 -18.04 7.18
CA THR A 72 1.10 -19.17 6.28
C THR A 72 2.46 -19.86 6.09
N ASP A 73 2.56 -20.81 5.19
CA ASP A 73 3.87 -21.44 4.89
C ASP A 73 4.80 -20.51 4.09
N THR A 74 4.25 -19.47 3.45
CA THR A 74 5.01 -18.65 2.49
C THR A 74 5.02 -17.15 2.78
N PHE A 75 4.14 -16.64 3.64
CA PHE A 75 4.08 -15.21 3.98
C PHE A 75 3.45 -14.96 5.34
N THR A 76 3.75 -13.81 5.92
CA THR A 76 3.01 -13.25 7.04
C THR A 76 1.93 -12.31 6.53
N PHE A 77 0.69 -12.58 6.91
CA PHE A 77 -0.45 -11.72 6.64
C PHE A 77 -0.60 -10.65 7.73
N VAL A 78 -0.85 -9.40 7.33
CA VAL A 78 -1.07 -8.26 8.24
C VAL A 78 -2.32 -7.51 7.83
N LYS A 79 -3.36 -7.54 8.67
CA LYS A 79 -4.49 -6.62 8.56
C LYS A 79 -4.11 -5.33 9.28
N ALA A 80 -3.83 -4.26 8.51
CA ALA A 80 -3.30 -3.01 9.05
C ALA A 80 -4.40 -2.07 9.56
N GLY A 81 -5.38 -1.76 8.75
CA GLY A 81 -6.36 -0.70 8.94
C GLY A 81 -6.36 0.25 7.74
N ILE A 82 -7.41 1.07 7.62
CA ILE A 82 -7.59 2.01 6.52
C ILE A 82 -6.81 3.29 6.80
N GLY A 83 -6.15 3.80 5.77
CA GLY A 83 -5.45 5.08 5.75
C GLY A 83 -3.93 4.98 5.90
N THR A 84 -3.25 6.00 5.38
CA THR A 84 -1.79 6.10 5.30
C THR A 84 -1.09 5.91 6.64
N LEU A 85 -1.67 6.41 7.73
CA LEU A 85 -1.11 6.26 9.08
C LEU A 85 -0.96 4.78 9.48
N PHE A 86 -2.01 3.99 9.30
CA PHE A 86 -1.99 2.58 9.71
C PHE A 86 -1.06 1.74 8.86
N VAL A 87 -1.08 1.94 7.54
CA VAL A 87 -0.22 1.18 6.63
C VAL A 87 1.23 1.62 6.76
N GLY A 88 1.49 2.93 6.84
CA GLY A 88 2.84 3.46 7.06
C GLY A 88 3.46 2.93 8.36
N ASP A 89 2.74 2.98 9.48
CA ASP A 89 3.22 2.45 10.77
C ASP A 89 3.44 0.93 10.70
N ALA A 90 2.53 0.17 10.08
CA ALA A 90 2.72 -1.27 9.92
C ALA A 90 4.04 -1.57 9.19
N VAL A 91 4.32 -0.86 8.10
CA VAL A 91 5.57 -1.01 7.33
C VAL A 91 6.80 -0.64 8.19
N LEU A 92 6.76 0.49 8.90
CA LEU A 92 7.89 0.91 9.74
C LEU A 92 8.23 -0.10 10.83
N TYR A 93 7.23 -0.69 11.49
CA TYR A 93 7.46 -1.74 12.48
C TYR A 93 8.01 -3.03 11.87
N LEU A 94 7.72 -3.35 10.61
CA LEU A 94 8.30 -4.52 9.93
C LEU A 94 9.82 -4.42 9.76
N GLN A 95 10.42 -3.23 9.91
CA GLN A 95 11.89 -3.06 9.94
C GLN A 95 12.57 -3.93 11.01
N GLU A 96 11.89 -4.19 12.12
CA GLU A 96 12.41 -4.99 13.25
C GLU A 96 12.36 -6.50 13.01
N THR A 97 11.94 -6.94 11.81
CA THR A 97 11.63 -8.33 11.50
C THR A 97 12.46 -8.86 10.33
N ALA A 98 12.25 -10.12 9.96
CA ALA A 98 12.84 -10.71 8.75
C ALA A 98 12.19 -10.25 7.44
N CYS A 99 11.14 -9.44 7.48
CA CYS A 99 10.43 -8.96 6.28
C CYS A 99 11.36 -8.18 5.35
N GLN A 100 11.41 -8.58 4.08
CA GLN A 100 12.20 -7.94 3.03
C GLN A 100 11.29 -7.39 1.92
N GLU A 101 10.13 -8.02 1.74
CA GLU A 101 9.23 -7.76 0.63
C GLU A 101 7.80 -7.64 1.13
N MET A 102 7.08 -6.66 0.60
CA MET A 102 5.69 -6.39 0.98
C MET A 102 4.81 -6.32 -0.24
N ILE A 103 3.66 -7.00 -0.17
CA ILE A 103 2.57 -6.92 -1.13
C ILE A 103 1.40 -6.30 -0.40
N TYR A 104 1.01 -5.10 -0.79
CA TYR A 104 -0.24 -4.52 -0.33
C TYR A 104 -1.38 -4.97 -1.25
N PHE A 105 -2.49 -5.39 -0.66
CA PHE A 105 -3.69 -5.77 -1.41
C PHE A 105 -4.91 -5.03 -0.85
N GLY A 106 -5.56 -4.24 -1.70
CA GLY A 106 -6.69 -3.39 -1.31
C GLY A 106 -7.65 -3.07 -2.46
N ALA A 107 -8.59 -2.18 -2.19
CA ALA A 107 -9.51 -1.61 -3.17
C ALA A 107 -9.05 -0.23 -3.62
N CYS A 108 -9.44 0.19 -4.82
CA CYS A 108 -9.27 1.56 -5.29
C CYS A 108 -10.46 2.02 -6.14
N GLY A 109 -10.72 3.33 -6.16
CA GLY A 109 -11.67 3.97 -7.05
C GLY A 109 -11.05 4.34 -8.40
N LEU A 110 -11.79 4.18 -9.49
CA LEU A 110 -11.41 4.69 -10.81
C LEU A 110 -11.72 6.17 -10.92
N VAL A 111 -10.80 6.99 -11.40
CA VAL A 111 -11.08 8.38 -11.77
C VAL A 111 -12.07 8.42 -12.92
N ARG A 112 -11.93 7.51 -13.87
CA ARG A 112 -12.86 7.31 -15.00
C ARG A 112 -12.78 5.88 -15.52
N GLU A 113 -13.89 5.42 -16.04
CA GLU A 113 -13.95 4.20 -16.83
C GLU A 113 -13.43 4.45 -18.24
N THR A 114 -12.71 3.48 -18.79
CA THR A 114 -12.16 3.51 -20.15
C THR A 114 -12.33 2.14 -20.80
N ASP A 115 -12.00 2.02 -22.08
CA ASP A 115 -11.99 0.71 -22.77
C ASP A 115 -11.02 -0.29 -22.15
N ARG A 116 -10.05 0.20 -21.37
CA ARG A 116 -9.01 -0.59 -20.71
C ARG A 116 -9.26 -0.85 -19.23
N LEU A 117 -9.96 0.06 -18.54
CA LEU A 117 -10.15 0.04 -17.10
C LEU A 117 -11.63 0.19 -16.75
N THR A 118 -12.15 -0.76 -15.98
CA THR A 118 -13.53 -0.76 -15.48
C THR A 118 -13.60 -1.42 -14.10
N ILE A 119 -14.77 -1.40 -13.44
CA ILE A 119 -14.97 -2.03 -12.14
C ILE A 119 -14.66 -3.53 -12.20
N GLY A 120 -13.92 -4.03 -11.21
CA GLY A 120 -13.48 -5.42 -11.12
C GLY A 120 -12.20 -5.73 -11.90
N ASP A 121 -11.47 -4.74 -12.38
CA ASP A 121 -10.13 -4.98 -12.94
C ASP A 121 -9.06 -5.01 -11.84
N LEU A 122 -8.00 -5.81 -12.08
CA LEU A 122 -6.81 -5.82 -11.24
C LEU A 122 -5.80 -4.82 -11.78
N VAL A 123 -5.29 -3.99 -10.89
CA VAL A 123 -4.33 -2.95 -11.24
C VAL A 123 -3.18 -2.89 -10.24
N SER A 124 -2.02 -2.43 -10.70
CA SER A 124 -0.86 -2.14 -9.84
C SER A 124 -0.28 -0.77 -10.19
N PRO A 125 -0.15 0.15 -9.22
CA PRO A 125 0.41 1.47 -9.46
C PRO A 125 1.89 1.40 -9.82
N ALA A 126 2.25 1.88 -11.02
CA ALA A 126 3.63 2.11 -11.43
C ALA A 126 4.25 3.32 -10.71
N LYS A 127 3.39 4.19 -10.18
CA LYS A 127 3.71 5.31 -9.31
C LYS A 127 2.46 5.73 -8.55
N CYS A 128 2.64 6.30 -7.35
CA CYS A 128 1.56 6.83 -6.55
C CYS A 128 1.89 8.23 -6.03
N SER A 129 1.00 9.19 -6.24
CA SER A 129 1.11 10.55 -5.74
C SER A 129 0.53 10.63 -4.32
N ALA A 130 1.23 11.30 -3.41
CA ALA A 130 0.83 11.47 -2.03
C ALA A 130 0.06 12.78 -1.83
N PHE A 131 -1.26 12.68 -1.63
CA PHE A 131 -2.13 13.79 -1.24
C PHE A 131 -2.89 13.40 0.04
N GLU A 132 -2.13 13.04 1.07
CA GLU A 132 -2.58 12.30 2.25
C GLU A 132 -3.02 13.20 3.41
N SER A 133 -2.50 14.44 3.47
CA SER A 133 -2.83 15.35 4.54
C SER A 133 -4.30 15.76 4.46
N PHE A 134 -5.10 15.37 5.44
CA PHE A 134 -6.51 15.75 5.54
C PHE A 134 -6.71 17.27 5.47
N THR A 135 -5.84 18.02 6.16
CA THR A 135 -5.87 19.49 6.15
C THR A 135 -5.56 20.07 4.77
N ASP A 136 -4.52 19.56 4.09
CA ASP A 136 -4.15 20.04 2.75
C ASP A 136 -5.25 19.72 1.73
N VAL A 137 -5.92 18.57 1.87
CA VAL A 137 -7.11 18.21 1.08
C VAL A 137 -8.25 19.22 1.31
N LEU A 138 -8.60 19.53 2.56
CA LEU A 138 -9.64 20.51 2.88
C LEU A 138 -9.33 21.91 2.38
N LEU A 139 -8.08 22.35 2.51
CA LEU A 139 -7.62 23.68 2.12
C LEU A 139 -7.21 23.80 0.65
N LYS A 140 -7.33 22.71 -0.12
CA LYS A 140 -6.92 22.61 -1.54
C LYS A 140 -5.45 22.98 -1.78
N GLN A 141 -4.57 22.64 -0.83
CA GLN A 141 -3.12 22.86 -0.92
C GLN A 141 -2.47 21.71 -1.70
N THR A 142 -2.25 21.89 -2.99
CA THR A 142 -1.74 20.84 -3.89
C THR A 142 -0.28 21.00 -4.30
N ASP A 143 0.43 21.93 -3.71
CA ASP A 143 1.84 22.26 -3.96
C ASP A 143 2.84 21.31 -3.30
N LYS A 144 2.39 20.55 -2.29
CA LYS A 144 3.22 19.62 -1.51
C LYS A 144 3.12 18.15 -1.93
N ILE A 145 2.49 17.87 -3.08
CA ILE A 145 2.29 16.49 -3.53
C ILE A 145 3.63 15.91 -4.00
N THR A 146 4.03 14.81 -3.37
CA THR A 146 5.20 14.01 -3.74
C THR A 146 4.77 12.76 -4.51
N VAL A 147 5.71 12.11 -5.20
CA VAL A 147 5.45 10.88 -5.96
C VAL A 147 6.35 9.78 -5.44
N HIS A 148 5.77 8.63 -5.16
CA HIS A 148 6.45 7.44 -4.67
C HIS A 148 6.26 6.28 -5.66
N TYR A 149 7.20 5.33 -5.64
CA TYR A 149 7.28 4.25 -6.63
C TYR A 149 7.36 2.90 -5.94
N PRO A 150 6.79 1.84 -6.56
CA PRO A 150 7.03 0.47 -6.13
C PRO A 150 8.49 0.08 -6.38
N ASP A 151 8.93 -1.00 -5.75
CA ASP A 151 10.15 -1.69 -6.19
C ASP A 151 9.96 -2.20 -7.62
N GLN A 152 10.86 -1.80 -8.53
CA GLN A 152 10.67 -2.05 -9.95
C GLN A 152 10.81 -3.52 -10.33
N GLU A 153 11.67 -4.27 -9.65
CA GLU A 153 11.85 -5.70 -9.88
C GLU A 153 10.60 -6.48 -9.46
N LEU A 154 10.09 -6.22 -8.24
CA LEU A 154 8.84 -6.81 -7.77
C LEU A 154 7.65 -6.41 -8.66
N PHE A 155 7.59 -5.15 -9.08
CA PHE A 155 6.51 -4.65 -9.93
C PHE A 155 6.47 -5.38 -11.28
N GLN A 156 7.61 -5.52 -11.96
CA GLN A 156 7.68 -6.27 -13.22
C GLN A 156 7.36 -7.76 -13.00
N SER A 157 7.85 -8.35 -11.92
CA SER A 157 7.52 -9.72 -11.55
C SER A 157 6.03 -9.92 -11.30
N CYS A 158 5.38 -8.95 -10.65
CA CYS A 158 3.93 -8.97 -10.39
C CYS A 158 3.13 -8.92 -11.70
N LEU A 159 3.46 -8.01 -12.62
CA LEU A 159 2.79 -7.90 -13.92
C LEU A 159 2.93 -9.17 -14.79
N ASN A 160 4.04 -9.89 -14.62
CA ASN A 160 4.40 -11.09 -15.39
C ASN A 160 4.18 -12.38 -14.60
N THR A 161 3.39 -12.38 -13.53
CA THR A 161 3.28 -13.52 -12.62
C THR A 161 2.81 -14.79 -13.31
N GLU A 162 1.77 -14.75 -14.14
CA GLU A 162 1.33 -15.83 -15.03
C GLU A 162 0.49 -15.31 -16.19
N PRO A 163 0.49 -15.99 -17.36
CA PRO A 163 -0.48 -15.74 -18.43
C PRO A 163 -1.90 -16.00 -17.90
N GLY A 164 -2.71 -14.94 -17.78
CA GLY A 164 -4.10 -15.04 -17.29
C GLY A 164 -4.40 -14.12 -16.11
N TYR A 165 -3.41 -13.68 -15.35
CA TYR A 165 -3.59 -12.60 -14.39
C TYR A 165 -3.40 -11.25 -15.11
N ASN A 166 -4.48 -10.71 -15.65
CA ASN A 166 -4.43 -9.43 -16.36
C ASN A 166 -4.32 -8.26 -15.35
N ILE A 167 -3.11 -8.06 -14.79
CA ILE A 167 -2.81 -6.96 -13.87
C ILE A 167 -2.34 -5.77 -14.70
N GLN A 168 -3.09 -4.66 -14.66
CA GLN A 168 -2.80 -3.50 -15.47
C GLN A 168 -1.95 -2.48 -14.71
N PRO A 169 -0.86 -1.94 -15.31
CA PRO A 169 -0.12 -0.83 -14.74
C PRO A 169 -0.94 0.46 -14.81
N VAL A 170 -0.99 1.21 -13.69
CA VAL A 170 -1.76 2.45 -13.57
C VAL A 170 -0.97 3.55 -12.86
N THR A 171 -1.45 4.79 -12.94
CA THR A 171 -0.99 5.91 -12.12
C THR A 171 -1.97 6.10 -10.97
N GLY A 172 -1.48 5.98 -9.74
CA GLY A 172 -2.27 6.11 -8.52
C GLY A 172 -2.10 7.46 -7.81
N MET A 173 -3.05 7.77 -6.94
CA MET A 173 -2.96 8.83 -5.95
C MET A 173 -3.63 8.38 -4.65
N SER A 174 -2.90 8.51 -3.54
CA SER A 174 -3.50 8.33 -2.21
C SER A 174 -4.03 9.66 -1.70
N ILE A 175 -5.32 9.69 -1.30
CA ILE A 175 -6.00 10.89 -0.80
C ILE A 175 -6.35 10.74 0.68
N GLY A 176 -6.23 11.85 1.42
CA GLY A 176 -6.50 11.90 2.86
C GLY A 176 -7.99 11.90 3.26
N SER A 177 -8.93 11.88 2.30
CA SER A 177 -10.36 11.94 2.61
C SER A 177 -11.23 11.39 1.49
N LEU A 178 -11.93 10.29 1.73
CA LEU A 178 -12.98 9.75 0.85
C LEU A 178 -14.10 10.78 0.58
N LYS A 179 -14.50 11.55 1.60
CA LYS A 179 -15.57 12.53 1.45
C LYS A 179 -15.23 13.65 0.47
N CYS A 180 -13.94 14.00 0.36
CA CYS A 180 -13.48 15.06 -0.52
C CYS A 180 -13.14 14.58 -1.93
N GLU A 181 -13.01 13.27 -2.13
CA GLU A 181 -12.50 12.63 -3.36
C GLU A 181 -13.23 13.13 -4.61
N GLU A 182 -14.56 13.13 -4.60
CA GLU A 182 -15.38 13.55 -5.72
C GLU A 182 -15.09 15.00 -6.15
N SER A 183 -14.81 15.89 -5.19
CA SER A 183 -14.51 17.30 -5.46
C SER A 183 -13.15 17.52 -6.16
N TYR A 184 -12.31 16.49 -6.18
CA TYR A 184 -10.99 16.50 -6.83
C TYR A 184 -10.95 15.81 -8.20
N ARG A 185 -12.08 15.36 -8.74
CA ARG A 185 -12.12 14.60 -9.99
C ARG A 185 -11.41 15.33 -11.15
N GLU A 186 -11.69 16.61 -11.37
CA GLU A 186 -10.98 17.39 -12.41
C GLU A 186 -9.48 17.52 -12.14
N PHE A 187 -9.09 17.59 -10.89
CA PHE A 187 -7.68 17.64 -10.50
C PHE A 187 -6.98 16.32 -10.82
N PHE A 188 -7.62 15.18 -10.54
CA PHE A 188 -7.11 13.86 -10.91
C PHE A 188 -6.98 13.71 -12.42
N ASP A 189 -7.99 14.14 -13.18
CA ASP A 189 -7.95 14.11 -14.65
C ASP A 189 -6.79 14.94 -15.22
N LYS A 190 -6.58 16.17 -14.73
CA LYS A 190 -5.48 17.04 -15.14
C LYS A 190 -4.11 16.43 -14.86
N ARG A 191 -3.98 15.66 -13.78
CA ARG A 191 -2.75 14.95 -13.40
C ARG A 191 -2.61 13.57 -14.03
N ARG A 192 -3.58 13.15 -14.85
CA ARG A 192 -3.64 11.82 -15.46
C ARG A 192 -3.54 10.70 -14.44
N ILE A 193 -4.28 10.83 -13.34
CA ILE A 193 -4.44 9.78 -12.35
C ILE A 193 -5.49 8.81 -12.87
N ASP A 194 -5.20 7.52 -12.80
CA ASP A 194 -6.12 6.46 -13.23
C ASP A 194 -6.97 5.97 -12.05
N VAL A 195 -6.33 5.81 -10.87
CA VAL A 195 -6.96 5.25 -9.67
C VAL A 195 -6.63 6.07 -8.42
N VAL A 196 -7.55 6.04 -7.46
CA VAL A 196 -7.38 6.70 -6.16
C VAL A 196 -7.57 5.68 -5.04
N ASP A 197 -6.72 5.77 -4.02
CA ASP A 197 -6.73 4.95 -2.82
C ASP A 197 -6.46 5.81 -1.57
N MET A 198 -6.23 5.18 -0.43
CA MET A 198 -5.93 5.88 0.82
C MET A 198 -4.59 5.46 1.45
N GLU A 199 -3.78 4.58 0.86
CA GLU A 199 -2.64 3.94 1.53
C GLU A 199 -1.36 3.81 0.70
N CYS A 200 -1.46 3.68 -0.62
CA CYS A 200 -0.37 3.24 -1.50
C CYS A 200 0.88 4.13 -1.41
N SER A 201 0.71 5.44 -1.33
CA SER A 201 1.83 6.37 -1.21
C SER A 201 2.61 6.17 0.09
N ALA A 202 1.90 5.94 1.21
CA ALA A 202 2.54 5.65 2.50
C ALA A 202 3.24 4.29 2.50
N LEU A 203 2.64 3.26 1.87
CA LEU A 203 3.32 1.98 1.67
C LEU A 203 4.68 2.16 0.99
N PHE A 204 4.70 2.85 -0.17
CA PHE A 204 5.92 3.02 -0.95
C PHE A 204 6.95 3.90 -0.25
N SER A 205 6.53 5.02 0.35
CA SER A 205 7.43 5.91 1.06
C SER A 205 8.03 5.27 2.31
N ALA A 206 7.23 4.57 3.10
CA ALA A 206 7.71 3.87 4.29
C ALA A 206 8.64 2.69 3.93
N ALA A 207 8.32 1.93 2.89
CA ALA A 207 9.16 0.85 2.40
C ALA A 207 10.53 1.35 1.91
N ASP A 208 10.55 2.45 1.13
CA ASP A 208 11.82 3.09 0.73
C ASP A 208 12.62 3.60 1.94
N TYR A 209 11.94 4.20 2.92
CA TYR A 209 12.59 4.70 4.14
C TYR A 209 13.31 3.58 4.90
N ILE A 210 12.69 2.40 5.08
CA ILE A 210 13.30 1.25 5.76
C ILE A 210 14.14 0.36 4.83
N LYS A 211 14.28 0.75 3.55
CA LYS A 211 15.05 0.02 2.52
C LYS A 211 14.53 -1.43 2.32
N ARG A 212 13.22 -1.55 2.17
CA ARG A 212 12.53 -2.80 1.83
C ARG A 212 11.77 -2.66 0.52
N LYS A 213 11.52 -3.78 -0.14
CA LYS A 213 10.79 -3.81 -1.40
C LYS A 213 9.28 -3.81 -1.14
N ALA A 214 8.52 -3.05 -1.92
CA ALA A 214 7.05 -3.04 -1.82
C ALA A 214 6.38 -2.89 -3.20
N ILE A 215 5.23 -3.56 -3.34
CA ILE A 215 4.28 -3.36 -4.45
C ILE A 215 2.87 -3.25 -3.90
N ALA A 216 1.98 -2.66 -4.68
CA ALA A 216 0.55 -2.64 -4.38
C ALA A 216 -0.23 -3.31 -5.51
N LEU A 217 -1.21 -4.12 -5.14
CA LEU A 217 -2.17 -4.76 -6.02
C LEU A 217 -3.57 -4.35 -5.58
N PHE A 218 -4.34 -3.78 -6.49
CA PHE A 218 -5.70 -3.33 -6.22
C PHE A 218 -6.72 -4.01 -7.12
N TYR A 219 -7.92 -4.16 -6.60
CA TYR A 219 -9.11 -4.36 -7.41
C TYR A 219 -9.95 -3.08 -7.43
N THR A 220 -10.49 -2.73 -8.59
CA THR A 220 -11.28 -1.51 -8.77
C THR A 220 -12.71 -1.74 -8.31
N THR A 221 -13.28 -0.82 -7.51
CA THR A 221 -14.59 -1.01 -6.84
C THR A 221 -15.64 -0.02 -7.27
N ASP A 222 -15.26 1.17 -7.67
CA ASP A 222 -16.15 2.32 -7.89
C ASP A 222 -15.59 3.28 -8.94
N ILE A 223 -16.40 4.24 -9.33
CA ILE A 223 -16.02 5.29 -10.29
C ILE A 223 -16.36 6.64 -9.66
N ILE A 224 -15.33 7.45 -9.39
CA ILE A 224 -15.45 8.73 -8.70
C ILE A 224 -16.50 9.63 -9.38
N GLY A 225 -17.48 10.08 -8.60
CA GLY A 225 -18.57 10.94 -9.06
C GLY A 225 -19.60 10.27 -9.97
N LYS A 226 -19.56 8.95 -10.15
CA LYS A 226 -20.56 8.19 -10.93
C LYS A 226 -21.15 7.03 -10.14
N LYS A 227 -20.33 6.24 -9.48
CA LYS A 227 -20.72 5.06 -8.74
C LYS A 227 -19.89 4.98 -7.46
N SER A 228 -20.53 5.19 -6.32
CA SER A 228 -19.86 5.22 -5.03
C SER A 228 -19.49 3.82 -4.56
N PHE A 229 -18.36 3.72 -3.84
CA PHE A 229 -17.98 2.51 -3.10
C PHE A 229 -19.08 2.01 -2.15
N PHE A 230 -19.92 2.92 -1.63
CA PHE A 230 -21.01 2.59 -0.70
C PHE A 230 -22.31 2.21 -1.38
N ASP A 231 -22.41 2.37 -2.71
CA ASP A 231 -23.59 1.94 -3.45
C ASP A 231 -23.62 0.43 -3.60
N PRO A 232 -24.82 -0.20 -3.59
CA PRO A 232 -24.91 -1.62 -3.91
C PRO A 232 -24.35 -1.91 -5.30
N TRP A 233 -23.44 -2.86 -5.40
CA TRP A 233 -22.91 -3.29 -6.69
C TRP A 233 -23.99 -4.02 -7.50
N GLU A 234 -24.05 -3.72 -8.77
CA GLU A 234 -24.84 -4.53 -9.72
C GLU A 234 -24.30 -5.97 -9.76
N PRO A 235 -25.15 -6.98 -10.03
CA PRO A 235 -24.70 -8.37 -10.05
C PRO A 235 -23.47 -8.63 -10.93
N LYS A 236 -23.39 -7.94 -12.07
CA LYS A 236 -22.25 -8.03 -13.00
C LYS A 236 -20.96 -7.51 -12.34
N ASP A 237 -21.00 -6.34 -11.73
CA ASP A 237 -19.82 -5.73 -11.10
C ASP A 237 -19.37 -6.53 -9.88
N LYS A 238 -20.35 -6.99 -9.09
CA LYS A 238 -20.06 -7.88 -7.96
C LYS A 238 -19.33 -9.14 -8.40
N SER A 239 -19.80 -9.80 -9.45
CA SER A 239 -19.15 -11.01 -9.98
C SER A 239 -17.73 -10.73 -10.47
N ARG A 240 -17.49 -9.57 -11.09
CA ARG A 240 -16.15 -9.16 -11.55
C ARG A 240 -15.23 -8.87 -10.38
N ILE A 241 -15.72 -8.17 -9.35
CA ILE A 241 -14.95 -7.87 -8.12
C ILE A 241 -14.60 -9.18 -7.39
N ASP A 242 -15.57 -10.09 -7.21
CA ASP A 242 -15.33 -11.38 -6.57
C ASP A 242 -14.27 -12.19 -7.35
N TYR A 243 -14.34 -12.20 -8.68
CA TYR A 243 -13.33 -12.84 -9.53
C TYR A 243 -11.95 -12.16 -9.42
N ALA A 244 -11.90 -10.83 -9.40
CA ALA A 244 -10.66 -10.08 -9.22
C ALA A 244 -9.98 -10.41 -7.88
N ILE A 245 -10.75 -10.49 -6.79
CA ILE A 245 -10.24 -10.86 -5.47
C ILE A 245 -9.65 -12.27 -5.47
N GLN A 246 -10.36 -13.26 -6.06
CA GLN A 246 -9.86 -14.63 -6.17
C GLN A 246 -8.58 -14.69 -7.01
N THR A 247 -8.56 -14.00 -8.15
CA THR A 247 -7.39 -13.91 -9.04
C THR A 247 -6.21 -13.28 -8.33
N ALA A 248 -6.43 -12.18 -7.60
CA ALA A 248 -5.38 -11.53 -6.81
C ALA A 248 -4.82 -12.45 -5.72
N CYS A 249 -5.68 -13.17 -4.98
CA CYS A 249 -5.23 -14.13 -3.98
C CYS A 249 -4.36 -15.22 -4.57
N SER A 250 -4.76 -15.76 -5.74
CA SER A 250 -3.97 -16.76 -6.48
C SER A 250 -2.62 -16.18 -6.93
N ALA A 251 -2.61 -14.98 -7.49
CA ALA A 251 -1.39 -14.28 -7.91
C ALA A 251 -0.43 -14.04 -6.72
N ILE A 252 -0.95 -13.58 -5.58
CA ILE A 252 -0.19 -13.37 -4.35
C ILE A 252 0.45 -14.69 -3.88
N GLN A 253 -0.31 -15.78 -3.84
CA GLN A 253 0.22 -17.09 -3.43
C GLN A 253 1.32 -17.59 -4.36
N VAL A 254 1.14 -17.47 -5.68
CA VAL A 254 2.16 -17.85 -6.67
C VAL A 254 3.41 -17.01 -6.49
N PHE A 255 3.25 -15.70 -6.35
CA PHE A 255 4.36 -14.78 -6.12
C PHE A 255 5.14 -15.15 -4.85
N CYS A 256 4.46 -15.33 -3.71
CA CYS A 256 5.11 -15.67 -2.44
C CYS A 256 5.85 -17.02 -2.49
N ARG A 257 5.34 -18.02 -3.23
CA ARG A 257 6.04 -19.31 -3.41
C ARG A 257 7.35 -19.14 -4.18
N ARG A 258 7.34 -18.36 -5.27
CA ARG A 258 8.54 -18.09 -6.08
C ARG A 258 9.64 -17.41 -5.26
N GLN A 259 9.28 -16.45 -4.42
CA GLN A 259 10.25 -15.73 -3.57
C GLN A 259 10.90 -16.62 -2.49
N ASN A 260 10.24 -17.70 -2.10
CA ASN A 260 10.76 -18.64 -1.12
C ASN A 260 11.54 -19.83 -1.74
N GLY A 261 11.76 -19.82 -3.07
CA GLY A 261 12.51 -20.88 -3.74
C GLY A 261 11.80 -22.23 -3.80
N SER A 262 10.48 -22.26 -3.57
CA SER A 262 9.64 -23.45 -3.64
C SER A 262 9.00 -23.52 -5.05
N CYS A 263 9.80 -23.91 -6.07
CA CYS A 263 9.31 -24.34 -7.38
C CYS A 263 9.56 -25.82 -7.54
#